data_47c32177b078d3b8a83d3e4728b3f19e
#
_entry.id   47c32177b078d3b8a83d3e4728b3f19e
#
_cell.length_a   1.000
_cell.length_b   1.000
_cell.length_c   1.000
_cell.angle_alpha   90.00
_cell.angle_beta   90.00
_cell.angle_gamma   90.00
#
_symmetry.space_group_name_H-M   'P 1'
#
loop_
_entity.id
_entity.type
_entity.pdbx_description
1 polymer ?
#
loop_
_entity_poly.entity_id
_entity_poly.type
_entity_poly.pdbx_seq_one_letter_code
_entity_poly.pdbx_strand_id
1 'polypeptide(L)'
;MNDQPHDENHLIAERREKLTTLRKGTKAAFPNDVRPHNQARDLLERYDDQTRESLETLKQLVSIAGRMMLKRVQGKASFATLQDASGRIQMYLNDEGVGAVAHEAFKHWDIGDIVWVEGVLFKTMKGELSIRASSLRLVTKSLRPLPDKFHGLADQEMRYRQRYVDLIMNQESRDTFLKRSRITNTLRRL
;
A
#
# COMPACT_ATOMS: atom_id res chain seq x y z
N MET A 1 17.64 -22.53 16.43
CA MET A 1 17.67 -21.41 17.36
C MET A 1 16.49 -20.52 17.06
N ASN A 2 15.48 -20.51 17.95
CA ASN A 2 14.17 -19.84 17.72
C ASN A 2 14.23 -18.41 18.24
N ASP A 3 14.51 -17.46 17.38
CA ASP A 3 14.52 -16.02 17.73
C ASP A 3 13.26 -15.25 17.30
N GLN A 4 12.23 -15.93 16.77
CA GLN A 4 11.08 -15.25 16.19
C GLN A 4 10.04 -14.67 17.19
N PRO A 5 9.69 -15.26 18.34
CA PRO A 5 8.63 -14.72 19.17
C PRO A 5 8.98 -13.42 19.91
N HIS A 6 10.26 -13.20 20.22
CA HIS A 6 10.70 -12.04 20.98
C HIS A 6 10.77 -10.77 20.14
N ASP A 7 11.19 -10.91 18.89
CA ASP A 7 11.33 -9.79 17.95
C ASP A 7 9.96 -9.32 17.42
N GLU A 8 9.05 -10.24 17.12
CA GLU A 8 7.67 -9.91 16.72
C GLU A 8 6.91 -9.15 17.81
N ASN A 9 7.07 -9.52 19.08
CA ASN A 9 6.46 -8.82 20.20
C ASN A 9 6.98 -7.39 20.36
N HIS A 10 8.26 -7.15 20.12
CA HIS A 10 8.86 -5.82 20.15
C HIS A 10 8.29 -4.92 19.04
N LEU A 11 8.25 -5.40 17.81
CA LEU A 11 7.68 -4.67 16.68
C LEU A 11 6.19 -4.33 16.88
N ILE A 12 5.43 -5.25 17.45
CA ILE A 12 4.01 -5.01 17.78
C ILE A 12 3.90 -3.92 18.86
N ALA A 13 4.74 -3.96 19.88
CA ALA A 13 4.76 -2.94 20.95
C ALA A 13 5.11 -1.56 20.40
N GLU A 14 6.14 -1.45 19.56
CA GLU A 14 6.52 -0.20 18.88
C GLU A 14 5.37 0.37 18.02
N ARG A 15 4.71 -0.48 17.23
CA ARG A 15 3.58 -0.05 16.39
C ARG A 15 2.37 0.41 17.23
N ARG A 16 2.12 -0.21 18.37
CA ARG A 16 1.09 0.22 19.33
C ARG A 16 1.42 1.57 19.95
N GLU A 17 2.68 1.82 20.27
CA GLU A 17 3.15 3.11 20.76
C GLU A 17 2.97 4.20 19.71
N LYS A 18 3.35 3.94 18.44
CA LYS A 18 3.08 4.84 17.31
C LYS A 18 1.58 5.14 17.17
N LEU A 19 0.71 4.13 17.31
CA LEU A 19 -0.75 4.36 17.31
C LEU A 19 -1.20 5.21 18.50
N THR A 20 -0.65 4.99 19.69
CA THR A 20 -0.96 5.79 20.87
C THR A 20 -0.58 7.26 20.66
N THR A 21 0.57 7.50 20.04
CA THR A 21 1.01 8.85 19.67
C THR A 21 0.06 9.50 18.64
N LEU A 22 -0.36 8.75 17.62
CA LEU A 22 -1.36 9.23 16.65
C LEU A 22 -2.68 9.61 17.31
N ARG A 23 -3.15 8.84 18.29
CA ARG A 23 -4.39 9.12 19.05
C ARG A 23 -4.31 10.37 19.94
N LYS A 24 -3.11 10.74 20.39
CA LYS A 24 -2.88 11.97 21.15
C LYS A 24 -2.83 13.22 20.28
N GLY A 25 -2.68 13.05 18.97
CA GLY A 25 -2.66 14.16 18.03
C GLY A 25 -4.06 14.77 17.83
N THR A 26 -4.09 15.93 17.17
CA THR A 26 -5.33 16.66 16.88
C THR A 26 -6.14 16.07 15.73
N LYS A 27 -5.52 15.21 14.90
CA LYS A 27 -6.16 14.55 13.77
C LYS A 27 -6.63 13.15 14.16
N ALA A 28 -7.75 12.70 13.58
CA ALA A 28 -8.25 11.34 13.80
C ALA A 28 -7.18 10.31 13.43
N ALA A 29 -6.90 9.35 14.32
CA ALA A 29 -5.95 8.27 14.08
C ALA A 29 -6.42 7.30 12.98
N PHE A 30 -7.73 7.21 12.77
CA PHE A 30 -8.39 6.45 11.71
C PHE A 30 -9.35 7.38 10.94
N PRO A 31 -8.84 8.19 10.00
CA PRO A 31 -9.69 9.10 9.24
C PRO A 31 -10.63 8.32 8.31
N ASN A 32 -11.85 8.81 8.16
CA ASN A 32 -12.88 8.24 7.28
C ASN A 32 -13.41 9.25 6.24
N ASP A 33 -12.77 10.38 6.12
CA ASP A 33 -13.12 11.52 5.27
C ASP A 33 -12.43 11.51 3.90
N VAL A 34 -11.52 10.57 3.66
CA VAL A 34 -10.86 10.40 2.35
C VAL A 34 -11.67 9.47 1.45
N ARG A 35 -11.74 9.81 0.16
CA ARG A 35 -12.41 9.02 -0.87
C ARG A 35 -11.44 8.78 -2.03
N PRO A 36 -10.88 7.58 -2.19
CA PRO A 36 -10.10 7.25 -3.39
C PRO A 36 -11.04 7.16 -4.60
N HIS A 37 -10.65 7.77 -5.71
CA HIS A 37 -11.44 7.80 -6.94
C HIS A 37 -10.96 6.79 -7.99
N ASN A 38 -9.75 6.27 -7.83
CA ASN A 38 -9.12 5.39 -8.79
C ASN A 38 -8.72 4.06 -8.16
N GLN A 39 -8.57 3.04 -8.99
CA GLN A 39 -7.99 1.75 -8.63
C GLN A 39 -6.67 1.55 -9.38
N ALA A 40 -5.73 0.84 -8.75
CA ALA A 40 -4.41 0.62 -9.31
C ALA A 40 -4.46 -0.05 -10.69
N ARG A 41 -5.30 -1.07 -10.87
CA ARG A 41 -5.45 -1.78 -12.15
C ARG A 41 -5.97 -0.86 -13.25
N ASP A 42 -7.01 -0.08 -12.99
CA ASP A 42 -7.59 0.83 -13.98
C ASP A 42 -6.57 1.87 -14.48
N LEU A 43 -5.71 2.33 -13.56
CA LEU A 43 -4.64 3.26 -13.91
C LEU A 43 -3.58 2.60 -14.79
N LEU A 44 -3.17 1.38 -14.46
CA LEU A 44 -2.22 0.61 -15.26
C LEU A 44 -2.80 0.31 -16.65
N GLU A 45 -4.02 -0.22 -16.75
CA GLU A 45 -4.67 -0.55 -18.01
C GLU A 45 -4.83 0.66 -18.95
N ARG A 46 -5.05 1.86 -18.39
CA ARG A 46 -5.27 3.08 -19.20
C ARG A 46 -4.01 3.84 -19.55
N TYR A 47 -2.98 3.78 -18.69
CA TYR A 47 -1.84 4.71 -18.78
C TYR A 47 -0.48 4.03 -18.84
N ASP A 48 -0.38 2.69 -18.67
CA ASP A 48 0.92 2.03 -18.67
C ASP A 48 1.59 2.01 -20.06
N ASP A 49 0.82 2.09 -21.14
CA ASP A 49 1.34 2.20 -22.51
C ASP A 49 1.70 3.65 -22.90
N GLN A 50 1.32 4.65 -22.10
CA GLN A 50 1.62 6.05 -22.39
C GLN A 50 3.12 6.34 -22.24
N THR A 51 3.64 7.25 -23.07
CA THR A 51 5.02 7.71 -22.91
C THR A 51 5.15 8.66 -21.71
N ARG A 52 6.36 8.86 -21.25
CA ARG A 52 6.66 9.78 -20.15
C ARG A 52 6.22 11.20 -20.51
N GLU A 53 6.53 11.67 -21.72
CA GLU A 53 6.22 13.01 -22.23
C GLU A 53 4.70 13.21 -22.32
N SER A 54 3.98 12.18 -22.76
CA SER A 54 2.51 12.20 -22.83
C SER A 54 1.90 12.40 -21.44
N LEU A 55 2.36 11.64 -20.43
CA LEU A 55 1.88 11.77 -19.05
C LEU A 55 2.25 13.10 -18.40
N GLU A 56 3.44 13.64 -18.69
CA GLU A 56 3.85 14.96 -18.20
C GLU A 56 2.98 16.09 -18.78
N THR A 57 2.53 15.94 -20.02
CA THR A 57 1.60 16.90 -20.67
C THR A 57 0.18 16.74 -20.14
N LEU A 58 -0.28 15.50 -19.97
CA LEU A 58 -1.65 15.17 -19.53
C LEU A 58 -1.92 15.63 -18.10
N LYS A 59 -0.93 15.60 -17.22
CA LYS A 59 -1.00 15.97 -15.79
C LYS A 59 -2.21 15.31 -15.09
N GLN A 60 -2.45 14.04 -15.38
CA GLN A 60 -3.61 13.32 -14.86
C GLN A 60 -3.54 13.24 -13.34
N LEU A 61 -4.45 13.94 -12.67
CA LEU A 61 -4.65 13.86 -11.22
C LEU A 61 -5.38 12.57 -10.86
N VAL A 62 -4.88 11.85 -9.86
CA VAL A 62 -5.45 10.59 -9.39
C VAL A 62 -5.39 10.50 -7.87
N SER A 63 -6.31 9.73 -7.29
CA SER A 63 -6.25 9.41 -5.86
C SER A 63 -6.55 7.94 -5.63
N ILE A 64 -5.70 7.27 -4.86
CA ILE A 64 -5.87 5.89 -4.46
C ILE A 64 -5.67 5.71 -2.95
N ALA A 65 -6.20 4.61 -2.42
CA ALA A 65 -5.85 4.12 -1.11
C ALA A 65 -5.45 2.66 -1.21
N GLY A 66 -4.37 2.30 -0.52
CA GLY A 66 -3.85 0.94 -0.57
C GLY A 66 -2.96 0.61 0.61
N ARG A 67 -2.71 -0.68 0.78
CA ARG A 67 -1.74 -1.19 1.76
C ARG A 67 -0.33 -0.98 1.25
N MET A 68 0.52 -0.38 2.06
CA MET A 68 1.93 -0.19 1.75
C MET A 68 2.67 -1.52 1.86
N MET A 69 3.05 -2.08 0.71
CA MET A 69 3.70 -3.39 0.60
C MET A 69 5.23 -3.27 0.52
N LEU A 70 5.72 -2.11 0.11
CA LEU A 70 7.14 -1.82 0.00
C LEU A 70 7.36 -0.34 0.29
N LYS A 71 8.48 -0.04 0.95
CA LYS A 71 8.89 1.32 1.28
C LYS A 71 10.39 1.45 1.10
N ARG A 72 10.81 2.52 0.46
CA ARG A 72 12.21 2.90 0.31
C ARG A 72 12.37 4.39 0.58
N VAL A 73 13.17 4.74 1.56
CA VAL A 73 13.51 6.12 1.89
C VAL A 73 14.92 6.39 1.37
N GLN A 74 15.08 7.38 0.51
CA GLN A 74 16.36 7.74 -0.13
C GLN A 74 16.60 9.25 0.04
N GLY A 75 17.04 9.65 1.23
CA GLY A 75 17.33 11.06 1.53
C GLY A 75 16.10 11.95 1.36
N LYS A 76 16.13 12.82 0.32
CA LYS A 76 15.06 13.79 0.01
C LYS A 76 13.87 13.21 -0.77
N ALA A 77 13.96 11.95 -1.20
CA ALA A 77 12.92 11.29 -1.96
C ALA A 77 12.55 9.94 -1.32
N SER A 78 11.33 9.52 -1.47
CA SER A 78 10.86 8.22 -1.01
C SER A 78 9.96 7.58 -2.04
N PHE A 79 9.97 6.25 -2.05
CA PHE A 79 9.12 5.42 -2.87
C PHE A 79 8.35 4.44 -1.99
N ALA A 80 7.11 4.15 -2.34
CA ALA A 80 6.38 3.04 -1.78
C ALA A 80 5.51 2.37 -2.85
N THR A 81 5.26 1.08 -2.66
CA THR A 81 4.30 0.34 -3.47
C THR A 81 3.02 0.16 -2.67
N LEU A 82 1.93 0.70 -3.18
CA LEU A 82 0.60 0.54 -2.61
C LEU A 82 -0.14 -0.59 -3.32
N GLN A 83 -0.82 -1.42 -2.54
CA GLN A 83 -1.67 -2.50 -3.03
C GLN A 83 -3.11 -2.24 -2.60
N ASP A 84 -4.00 -2.09 -3.57
CA ASP A 84 -5.44 -2.06 -3.35
C ASP A 84 -6.10 -3.41 -3.68
N ALA A 85 -7.42 -3.45 -3.79
CA ALA A 85 -8.15 -4.66 -4.14
C ALA A 85 -7.90 -5.11 -5.60
N SER A 86 -7.49 -4.21 -6.48
CA SER A 86 -7.33 -4.43 -7.91
C SER A 86 -5.90 -4.79 -8.33
N GLY A 87 -4.89 -4.17 -7.70
CA GLY A 87 -3.51 -4.35 -8.10
C GLY A 87 -2.51 -3.60 -7.23
N ARG A 88 -1.35 -3.31 -7.82
CA ARG A 88 -0.27 -2.56 -7.17
C ARG A 88 0.16 -1.41 -8.04
N ILE A 89 0.45 -0.26 -7.42
CA ILE A 89 1.03 0.90 -8.09
C ILE A 89 2.10 1.53 -7.20
N GLN A 90 3.13 2.08 -7.81
CA GLN A 90 4.16 2.81 -7.11
C GLN A 90 3.72 4.24 -6.82
N MET A 91 4.07 4.77 -5.65
CA MET A 91 4.05 6.20 -5.38
C MET A 91 5.45 6.73 -5.13
N TYR A 92 5.68 7.96 -5.56
CA TYR A 92 6.88 8.76 -5.32
C TYR A 92 6.51 9.99 -4.52
N LEU A 93 7.31 10.35 -3.54
CA LEU A 93 7.13 11.56 -2.74
C LEU A 93 8.48 12.20 -2.40
N ASN A 94 8.46 13.51 -2.29
CA ASN A 94 9.58 14.34 -1.85
C ASN A 94 9.07 15.55 -1.06
N ASP A 95 9.99 16.27 -0.42
CA ASP A 95 9.65 17.47 0.40
C ASP A 95 8.94 18.56 -0.40
N GLU A 96 9.27 18.72 -1.68
CA GLU A 96 8.67 19.74 -2.55
C GLU A 96 7.21 19.43 -2.89
N GLY A 97 6.89 18.15 -3.10
CA GLY A 97 5.54 17.70 -3.49
C GLY A 97 4.56 17.67 -2.32
N VAL A 98 4.95 17.03 -1.22
CA VAL A 98 4.04 16.77 -0.09
C VAL A 98 4.31 17.66 1.13
N GLY A 99 5.38 18.42 1.12
CA GLY A 99 5.86 19.20 2.26
C GLY A 99 6.74 18.38 3.21
N ALA A 100 7.74 19.04 3.80
CA ALA A 100 8.72 18.38 4.67
C ALA A 100 8.09 17.67 5.87
N VAL A 101 7.03 18.23 6.46
CA VAL A 101 6.33 17.65 7.61
C VAL A 101 5.64 16.33 7.25
N ALA A 102 4.96 16.28 6.10
CA ALA A 102 4.28 15.07 5.65
C ALA A 102 5.27 13.99 5.20
N HIS A 103 6.36 14.37 4.55
CA HIS A 103 7.42 13.44 4.16
C HIS A 103 8.14 12.88 5.39
N GLU A 104 8.42 13.69 6.40
CA GLU A 104 9.02 13.21 7.65
C GLU A 104 8.07 12.24 8.38
N ALA A 105 6.78 12.58 8.47
CA ALA A 105 5.79 11.66 9.04
C ALA A 105 5.76 10.32 8.29
N PHE A 106 5.84 10.33 6.95
CA PHE A 106 5.89 9.12 6.13
C PHE A 106 7.09 8.23 6.48
N LYS A 107 8.24 8.79 6.82
CA LYS A 107 9.42 8.01 7.20
C LYS A 107 9.19 7.12 8.44
N HIS A 108 8.24 7.50 9.30
CA HIS A 108 7.86 6.74 10.50
C HIS A 108 6.72 5.73 10.29
N TRP A 109 6.07 5.73 9.11
CA TRP A 109 5.05 4.74 8.79
C TRP A 109 5.67 3.38 8.53
N ASP A 110 4.89 2.33 8.72
CA ASP A 110 5.38 0.95 8.63
C ASP A 110 4.78 0.23 7.42
N ILE A 111 5.52 -0.75 6.89
CA ILE A 111 4.99 -1.70 5.90
C ILE A 111 3.76 -2.38 6.49
N GLY A 112 2.69 -2.47 5.70
CA GLY A 112 1.39 -2.95 6.11
C GLY A 112 0.38 -1.85 6.43
N ASP A 113 0.80 -0.61 6.68
CA ASP A 113 -0.09 0.53 6.88
C ASP A 113 -0.97 0.75 5.63
N ILE A 114 -2.21 1.19 5.83
CA ILE A 114 -3.06 1.65 4.74
C ILE A 114 -2.87 3.15 4.57
N VAL A 115 -2.53 3.55 3.37
CA VAL A 115 -2.19 4.92 3.00
C VAL A 115 -3.10 5.38 1.87
N TRP A 116 -3.63 6.59 1.97
CA TRP A 116 -4.23 7.32 0.89
C TRP A 116 -3.22 8.29 0.29
N VAL A 117 -3.19 8.39 -1.02
CA VAL A 117 -2.35 9.31 -1.78
C VAL A 117 -3.14 9.96 -2.89
N GLU A 118 -2.89 11.26 -3.10
CA GLU A 118 -3.34 12.03 -4.24
C GLU A 118 -2.12 12.64 -4.93
N GLY A 119 -2.15 12.68 -6.26
CA GLY A 119 -1.04 13.21 -7.02
C GLY A 119 -1.22 13.01 -8.52
N VAL A 120 -0.17 13.31 -9.26
CA VAL A 120 -0.15 13.25 -10.73
C VAL A 120 0.55 11.99 -11.20
N LEU A 121 -0.01 11.32 -12.21
CA LEU A 121 0.63 10.18 -12.87
C LEU A 121 1.88 10.61 -13.62
N PHE A 122 2.92 9.81 -13.52
CA PHE A 122 4.15 9.97 -14.29
C PHE A 122 4.85 8.62 -14.49
N LYS A 123 5.79 8.54 -15.40
CA LYS A 123 6.69 7.39 -15.53
C LYS A 123 8.06 7.69 -14.97
N THR A 124 8.59 6.74 -14.21
CA THR A 124 9.98 6.79 -13.73
C THR A 124 10.97 6.63 -14.90
N MET A 125 12.25 6.89 -14.65
CA MET A 125 13.32 6.64 -15.65
C MET A 125 13.39 5.18 -16.11
N LYS A 126 12.88 4.25 -15.30
CA LYS A 126 12.82 2.81 -15.62
C LYS A 126 11.50 2.41 -16.32
N GLY A 127 10.64 3.37 -16.66
CA GLY A 127 9.37 3.13 -17.32
C GLY A 127 8.22 2.68 -16.40
N GLU A 128 8.40 2.68 -15.07
CA GLU A 128 7.34 2.26 -14.15
C GLU A 128 6.32 3.37 -13.93
N LEU A 129 5.03 3.08 -14.18
CA LEU A 129 3.92 4.00 -13.92
C LEU A 129 3.80 4.26 -12.42
N SER A 130 3.83 5.51 -12.04
CA SER A 130 3.89 5.94 -10.64
C SER A 130 3.03 7.17 -10.38
N ILE A 131 2.64 7.37 -9.12
CA ILE A 131 1.94 8.57 -8.66
C ILE A 131 2.97 9.48 -8.00
N ARG A 132 3.15 10.69 -8.54
CA ARG A 132 3.90 11.77 -7.88
C ARG A 132 2.98 12.42 -6.87
N ALA A 133 3.16 12.09 -5.60
CA ALA A 133 2.30 12.53 -4.52
C ALA A 133 2.38 14.06 -4.33
N SER A 134 1.21 14.69 -4.24
CA SER A 134 1.01 16.06 -3.78
C SER A 134 0.35 16.10 -2.39
N SER A 135 -0.36 15.04 -2.02
CA SER A 135 -0.95 14.87 -0.68
C SER A 135 -0.94 13.39 -0.30
N LEU A 136 -0.77 13.10 0.99
CA LEU A 136 -0.86 11.74 1.52
C LEU A 136 -1.35 11.73 2.96
N ARG A 137 -2.01 10.64 3.33
CA ARG A 137 -2.50 10.43 4.71
C ARG A 137 -2.37 8.98 5.12
N LEU A 138 -2.00 8.77 6.38
CA LEU A 138 -2.16 7.48 7.03
C LEU A 138 -3.65 7.27 7.33
N VAL A 139 -4.23 6.23 6.76
CA VAL A 139 -5.65 5.87 6.96
C VAL A 139 -5.80 4.84 8.06
N THR A 140 -4.94 3.81 8.06
CA THR A 140 -4.98 2.76 9.08
C THR A 140 -3.57 2.30 9.41
N LYS A 141 -3.25 2.31 10.71
CA LYS A 141 -2.00 1.77 11.24
C LYS A 141 -2.07 0.25 11.32
N SER A 142 -1.13 -0.44 10.69
CA SER A 142 -0.94 -1.88 10.84
C SER A 142 -0.22 -2.20 12.13
N LEU A 143 -0.86 -2.93 13.05
CA LEU A 143 -0.29 -3.25 14.36
C LEU A 143 0.58 -4.50 14.35
N ARG A 144 0.34 -5.41 13.40
CA ARG A 144 1.15 -6.61 13.21
C ARG A 144 2.01 -6.46 11.97
N PRO A 145 3.31 -6.80 12.03
CA PRO A 145 4.15 -6.82 10.84
C PRO A 145 3.59 -7.85 9.84
N LEU A 146 3.76 -7.57 8.56
CA LEU A 146 3.52 -8.58 7.53
C LEU A 146 4.69 -9.57 7.57
N PRO A 147 4.45 -10.85 7.25
CA PRO A 147 5.51 -11.84 7.12
C PRO A 147 6.59 -11.38 6.15
N ASP A 148 7.83 -11.79 6.40
CA ASP A 148 8.95 -11.49 5.51
C ASP A 148 8.68 -12.04 4.11
N LYS A 149 9.03 -11.23 3.10
CA LYS A 149 8.79 -11.55 1.69
C LYS A 149 9.54 -12.81 1.23
N PHE A 150 10.67 -13.13 1.86
CA PHE A 150 11.52 -14.26 1.51
C PHE A 150 11.23 -15.54 2.31
N HIS A 151 10.67 -15.41 3.51
CA HIS A 151 10.33 -16.52 4.39
C HIS A 151 8.82 -16.58 4.68
N GLY A 152 8.04 -15.61 4.18
CA GLY A 152 6.66 -15.43 4.50
C GLY A 152 5.80 -16.56 3.98
N LEU A 153 4.95 -17.10 4.83
CA LEU A 153 3.86 -18.05 4.54
C LEU A 153 4.20 -19.13 3.49
N ALA A 154 5.46 -19.61 3.49
CA ALA A 154 5.85 -20.77 2.68
C ALA A 154 5.17 -22.05 3.19
N ASP A 155 4.93 -22.10 4.50
CA ASP A 155 4.22 -23.21 5.13
C ASP A 155 2.73 -23.17 4.77
N GLN A 156 2.25 -24.28 4.21
CA GLN A 156 0.87 -24.44 3.78
C GLN A 156 -0.11 -24.38 4.96
N GLU A 157 0.27 -24.92 6.11
CA GLU A 157 -0.57 -24.89 7.31
C GLU A 157 -0.77 -23.44 7.81
N MET A 158 0.29 -22.66 7.86
CA MET A 158 0.21 -21.24 8.21
C MET A 158 -0.66 -20.44 7.24
N ARG A 159 -0.60 -20.74 5.94
CA ARG A 159 -1.48 -20.14 4.92
C ARG A 159 -2.95 -20.47 5.16
N TYR A 160 -3.26 -21.65 5.62
CA TYR A 160 -4.62 -22.04 5.96
C TYR A 160 -5.11 -21.43 7.26
N ARG A 161 -4.27 -21.38 8.28
CA ARG A 161 -4.60 -20.76 9.58
C ARG A 161 -4.75 -19.25 9.50
N GLN A 162 -3.90 -18.58 8.71
CA GLN A 162 -3.90 -17.13 8.52
C GLN A 162 -4.26 -16.74 7.09
N ARG A 163 -5.41 -17.22 6.60
CA ARG A 163 -5.87 -16.99 5.23
C ARG A 163 -5.91 -15.49 4.86
N TYR A 164 -6.27 -14.63 5.78
CA TYR A 164 -6.28 -13.18 5.55
C TYR A 164 -4.88 -12.63 5.25
N VAL A 165 -3.84 -13.15 5.86
CA VAL A 165 -2.45 -12.77 5.56
C VAL A 165 -2.01 -13.35 4.22
N ASP A 166 -2.34 -14.63 3.96
CA ASP A 166 -2.09 -15.27 2.67
C ASP A 166 -2.70 -14.47 1.51
N LEU A 167 -3.94 -13.99 1.66
CA LEU A 167 -4.59 -13.14 0.66
C LEU A 167 -3.94 -11.76 0.51
N ILE A 168 -3.29 -11.22 1.54
CA ILE A 168 -2.53 -9.97 1.44
C ILE A 168 -1.23 -10.19 0.67
N MET A 169 -0.53 -11.29 0.94
CA MET A 169 0.83 -11.53 0.46
C MET A 169 0.88 -12.20 -0.91
N ASN A 170 -0.01 -13.18 -1.17
CA ASN A 170 0.04 -14.06 -2.33
C ASN A 170 -1.01 -13.70 -3.38
N GLN A 171 -0.55 -13.26 -4.57
CA GLN A 171 -1.42 -12.93 -5.69
C GLN A 171 -2.19 -14.17 -6.18
N GLU A 172 -1.51 -15.30 -6.29
CA GLU A 172 -2.11 -16.56 -6.75
C GLU A 172 -3.30 -17.00 -5.88
N SER A 173 -3.17 -16.88 -4.55
CA SER A 173 -4.27 -17.16 -3.62
C SER A 173 -5.45 -16.22 -3.88
N ARG A 174 -5.20 -14.91 -4.04
CA ARG A 174 -6.27 -13.94 -4.37
C ARG A 174 -6.98 -14.30 -5.66
N ASP A 175 -6.24 -14.61 -6.71
CA ASP A 175 -6.80 -14.95 -8.02
C ASP A 175 -7.66 -16.21 -7.94
N THR A 176 -7.23 -17.21 -7.19
CA THR A 176 -7.98 -18.44 -6.95
C THR A 176 -9.32 -18.16 -6.24
N PHE A 177 -9.30 -17.37 -5.17
CA PHE A 177 -10.53 -17.02 -4.44
C PHE A 177 -11.46 -16.11 -5.25
N LEU A 178 -10.94 -15.19 -6.03
CA LEU A 178 -11.74 -14.38 -6.95
C LEU A 178 -12.40 -15.22 -8.04
N LYS A 179 -11.66 -16.16 -8.67
CA LYS A 179 -12.22 -17.10 -9.64
C LYS A 179 -13.33 -17.93 -9.01
N ARG A 180 -13.10 -18.52 -7.82
CA ARG A 180 -14.11 -19.28 -7.07
C ARG A 180 -15.37 -18.45 -6.84
N SER A 181 -15.24 -17.22 -6.36
CA SER A 181 -16.36 -16.33 -6.10
C SER A 181 -17.16 -16.02 -7.37
N ARG A 182 -16.48 -15.79 -8.50
CA ARG A 182 -17.12 -15.56 -9.80
C ARG A 182 -17.91 -16.78 -10.26
N ILE A 183 -17.32 -17.97 -10.21
CA ILE A 183 -18.00 -19.23 -10.57
C ILE A 183 -19.26 -19.44 -9.72
N THR A 184 -19.14 -19.31 -8.40
CA THR A 184 -20.28 -19.47 -7.48
C THR A 184 -21.39 -18.44 -7.76
N ASN A 185 -21.04 -17.20 -8.04
CA ASN A 185 -22.02 -16.15 -8.37
C ASN A 185 -22.70 -16.42 -9.72
N THR A 186 -22.00 -16.95 -10.70
CA THR A 186 -22.58 -17.34 -11.99
C THR A 186 -23.59 -18.47 -11.81
N LEU A 187 -23.22 -19.53 -11.08
CA LEU A 187 -24.14 -20.65 -10.79
C LEU A 187 -25.39 -20.24 -10.02
N ARG A 188 -25.32 -19.24 -9.15
CA ARG A 188 -26.47 -18.73 -8.41
C ARG A 188 -27.42 -17.86 -9.23
N ARG A 189 -26.98 -17.39 -10.39
CA ARG A 189 -27.77 -16.53 -11.29
C ARG A 189 -28.43 -17.31 -12.44
N LEU A 190 -28.06 -18.59 -12.59
CA LEU A 190 -28.70 -19.53 -13.51
C LEU A 190 -29.96 -20.11 -12.89
#